data_bb79c3cdf4eb05ceaaf31495077cb079
#
_entry.id   bb79c3cdf4eb05ceaaf31495077cb079
#
_cell.length_a   1.000
_cell.length_b   1.000
_cell.length_c   1.000
_cell.angle_alpha   90.00
_cell.angle_beta   90.00
_cell.angle_gamma   90.00
#
_symmetry.space_group_name_H-M   'P 1'
#
loop_
_entity.id
_entity.type
_entity.pdbx_description
1 polymer ?
#
loop_
_entity_poly.entity_id
_entity_poly.type
_entity_poly.pdbx_seq_one_letter_code
_entity_poly.pdbx_strand_id
1 'polypeptide(L)'
;MTKLHAHGVKGYVTLNTLVFDVEIDRVESAIRACAGAGVDAIIVQDLGVAILARAIAPSLAVHASTQMTCTDGSSVAFAAELGAKRVVLARELSIDEISAIAGEGRVEVEVFVHGALCVAYSGQCLTSEAIGGRSANRGACAQSCRFPYELVFDGEARDLGDRAHLLSPEDLEASALVPELSAAGVRSLKIEGRMKGAEYVFATTRLYREAVSGVTNDEHLADALQTFTRGSGPGFLGGVDHQRLVDGRTCDHRGLEVGSVATTCRIQGKIWLRATLSASLVRGDGILAAGGFGGKGEIGGRIWALATTAGKEIERAESGGEALLWLGPDVDPSAITSARRLFRTSSPAIDKRLGLAMEKERFRTPLALEISGKEGEAPRLRARSLRDGRVAEVTLDAPLARATSTPTDRAILEDKLGRLGDSPFALHDLTIDLPPNVIVPMSALNRARRAVVDMLEKLAPRAHATTSVTAAAIAAQTELPPKGTAAAPGLFVLCRNLRQARAAIAAGADGVYLDFLELTGTGSALRELRAEGVRFVGLAPPRIRKPGEEKIDRYLDDLGPDAILVRGLGALREPARAPKVGDFSLNVTNRIAAGEVLRHGLVAFTPSFDLDSV
;
A
#
# COMPACT_ATOMS: atom_id res chain seq x y z
N MET A 1 2.85 -5.62 -19.13
CA MET A 1 1.39 -5.85 -19.16
C MET A 1 1.01 -7.21 -19.75
N THR A 2 1.48 -7.61 -20.94
CA THR A 2 1.12 -8.88 -21.60
C THR A 2 1.15 -10.09 -20.66
N LYS A 3 2.25 -10.29 -19.91
CA LYS A 3 2.38 -11.40 -18.95
C LYS A 3 1.35 -11.34 -17.81
N LEU A 4 1.08 -10.16 -17.25
CA LEU A 4 0.08 -9.99 -16.19
C LEU A 4 -1.31 -10.34 -16.70
N HIS A 5 -1.69 -9.81 -17.87
CA HIS A 5 -3.00 -10.05 -18.46
C HIS A 5 -3.19 -11.51 -18.88
N ALA A 6 -2.13 -12.19 -19.37
CA ALA A 6 -2.21 -13.63 -19.65
C ALA A 6 -2.61 -14.43 -18.39
N HIS A 7 -2.14 -14.02 -17.22
CA HIS A 7 -2.53 -14.60 -15.93
C HIS A 7 -3.80 -13.98 -15.32
N GLY A 8 -4.52 -13.15 -16.05
CA GLY A 8 -5.74 -12.48 -15.56
C GLY A 8 -5.48 -11.46 -14.44
N VAL A 9 -4.26 -10.95 -14.33
CA VAL A 9 -3.86 -9.97 -13.32
C VAL A 9 -3.83 -8.58 -13.92
N LYS A 10 -4.49 -7.61 -13.26
CA LYS A 10 -4.41 -6.19 -13.64
C LYS A 10 -3.07 -5.61 -13.21
N GLY A 11 -2.54 -4.69 -14.01
CA GLY A 11 -1.32 -3.97 -13.71
C GLY A 11 -1.57 -2.49 -13.49
N TYR A 12 -1.19 -1.99 -12.32
CA TYR A 12 -1.28 -0.58 -11.96
C TYR A 12 0.12 0.02 -11.87
N VAL A 13 0.32 1.17 -12.52
CA VAL A 13 1.61 1.88 -12.48
C VAL A 13 1.51 3.05 -11.52
N THR A 14 2.49 3.18 -10.62
CA THR A 14 2.55 4.29 -9.67
C THR A 14 3.25 5.51 -10.31
N LEU A 15 2.52 6.61 -10.45
CA LEU A 15 3.02 7.95 -10.74
C LEU A 15 2.66 8.85 -9.53
N ASN A 16 2.95 8.35 -8.33
CA ASN A 16 2.47 8.88 -7.07
C ASN A 16 3.55 9.67 -6.31
N THR A 17 4.27 10.50 -7.03
CA THR A 17 5.22 11.46 -6.49
C THR A 17 4.76 12.88 -6.82
N LEU A 18 5.18 13.86 -6.03
CA LEU A 18 5.05 15.26 -6.39
C LEU A 18 5.90 15.57 -7.64
N VAL A 19 5.43 16.45 -8.48
CA VAL A 19 6.04 16.79 -9.76
C VAL A 19 6.31 18.28 -9.84
N PHE A 20 7.50 18.67 -10.23
CA PHE A 20 7.87 20.08 -10.46
C PHE A 20 7.53 20.51 -11.90
N ASP A 21 7.41 21.80 -12.15
CA ASP A 21 7.08 22.32 -13.49
C ASP A 21 8.06 21.84 -14.57
N VAL A 22 9.33 21.73 -14.25
CA VAL A 22 10.39 21.25 -15.18
C VAL A 22 10.27 19.75 -15.52
N GLU A 23 9.43 18.99 -14.81
CA GLU A 23 9.22 17.55 -15.01
C GLU A 23 7.93 17.23 -15.77
N ILE A 24 7.10 18.22 -16.07
CA ILE A 24 5.74 18.03 -16.64
C ILE A 24 5.79 17.28 -17.98
N ASP A 25 6.75 17.56 -18.86
CA ASP A 25 6.89 16.86 -20.14
C ASP A 25 7.26 15.38 -19.97
N ARG A 26 8.01 15.06 -18.93
CA ARG A 26 8.32 13.65 -18.58
C ARG A 26 7.09 12.91 -18.09
N VAL A 27 6.22 13.59 -17.35
CA VAL A 27 4.94 13.05 -16.88
C VAL A 27 4.01 12.78 -18.07
N GLU A 28 3.90 13.70 -19.04
CA GLU A 28 3.17 13.46 -20.29
C GLU A 28 3.66 12.19 -20.99
N SER A 29 4.98 12.09 -21.17
CA SER A 29 5.61 10.92 -21.81
C SER A 29 5.28 9.63 -21.07
N ALA A 30 5.32 9.64 -19.74
CA ALA A 30 4.98 8.48 -18.89
C ALA A 30 3.49 8.09 -19.01
N ILE A 31 2.57 9.06 -19.03
CA ILE A 31 1.13 8.81 -19.19
C ILE A 31 0.87 8.18 -20.57
N ARG A 32 1.47 8.71 -21.64
CA ARG A 32 1.34 8.16 -23.01
C ARG A 32 1.92 6.74 -23.10
N ALA A 33 3.04 6.48 -22.47
CA ALA A 33 3.65 5.14 -22.39
C ALA A 33 2.76 4.16 -21.64
N CYS A 34 2.17 4.55 -20.51
CA CYS A 34 1.21 3.73 -19.77
C CYS A 34 -0.04 3.42 -20.62
N ALA A 35 -0.58 4.43 -21.30
CA ALA A 35 -1.71 4.27 -22.20
C ALA A 35 -1.39 3.30 -23.36
N GLY A 36 -0.26 3.49 -24.03
CA GLY A 36 0.19 2.61 -25.13
C GLY A 36 0.46 1.17 -24.70
N ALA A 37 0.96 0.97 -23.46
CA ALA A 37 1.21 -0.35 -22.90
C ALA A 37 -0.08 -1.05 -22.39
N GLY A 38 -1.24 -0.39 -22.42
CA GLY A 38 -2.50 -0.94 -21.90
C GLY A 38 -2.47 -1.19 -20.39
N VAL A 39 -1.91 -0.26 -19.62
CA VAL A 39 -1.93 -0.28 -18.16
C VAL A 39 -3.38 -0.11 -17.68
N ASP A 40 -3.83 -0.92 -16.70
CA ASP A 40 -5.23 -0.87 -16.26
C ASP A 40 -5.57 0.38 -15.46
N ALA A 41 -4.62 0.91 -14.70
CA ALA A 41 -4.74 2.18 -14.01
C ALA A 41 -3.37 2.78 -13.66
N ILE A 42 -3.34 4.09 -13.46
CA ILE A 42 -2.21 4.77 -12.80
C ILE A 42 -2.63 5.25 -11.40
N ILE A 43 -1.69 5.16 -10.45
CA ILE A 43 -1.91 5.65 -9.09
C ILE A 43 -1.18 6.97 -8.94
N VAL A 44 -1.89 8.04 -8.58
CA VAL A 44 -1.36 9.41 -8.58
C VAL A 44 -1.50 10.09 -7.22
N GLN A 45 -0.56 10.97 -6.89
CA GLN A 45 -0.60 11.85 -5.72
C GLN A 45 -0.84 13.30 -6.14
N ASP A 46 -0.09 13.77 -7.13
CA ASP A 46 -0.06 15.14 -7.60
C ASP A 46 -1.35 15.50 -8.37
N LEU A 47 -1.97 16.63 -8.00
CA LEU A 47 -3.21 17.10 -8.63
C LEU A 47 -3.00 17.39 -10.13
N GLY A 48 -1.86 17.99 -10.48
CA GLY A 48 -1.49 18.26 -11.87
C GLY A 48 -1.36 17.00 -12.70
N VAL A 49 -0.78 15.92 -12.12
CA VAL A 49 -0.69 14.61 -12.79
C VAL A 49 -2.06 14.00 -13.03
N ALA A 50 -2.99 14.13 -12.09
CA ALA A 50 -4.38 13.65 -12.28
C ALA A 50 -5.08 14.39 -13.43
N ILE A 51 -4.94 15.72 -13.48
CA ILE A 51 -5.50 16.57 -14.53
C ILE A 51 -4.90 16.20 -15.90
N LEU A 52 -3.58 16.06 -15.97
CA LEU A 52 -2.87 15.66 -17.19
C LEU A 52 -3.31 14.29 -17.69
N ALA A 53 -3.42 13.30 -16.80
CA ALA A 53 -3.83 11.95 -17.16
C ALA A 53 -5.24 11.94 -17.78
N ARG A 54 -6.17 12.67 -17.17
CA ARG A 54 -7.55 12.81 -17.68
C ARG A 54 -7.60 13.48 -19.04
N ALA A 55 -6.78 14.50 -19.29
CA ALA A 55 -6.76 15.22 -20.55
C ALA A 55 -6.06 14.45 -21.67
N ILE A 56 -4.95 13.78 -21.37
CA ILE A 56 -4.10 13.08 -22.36
C ILE A 56 -4.65 11.69 -22.69
N ALA A 57 -5.09 10.93 -21.70
CA ALA A 57 -5.56 9.55 -21.83
C ALA A 57 -6.89 9.32 -21.06
N PRO A 58 -8.03 9.86 -21.55
CA PRO A 58 -9.29 9.88 -20.79
C PRO A 58 -9.84 8.50 -20.39
N SER A 59 -9.48 7.44 -21.13
CA SER A 59 -9.90 6.06 -20.84
C SER A 59 -8.97 5.32 -19.87
N LEU A 60 -7.77 5.85 -19.57
CA LEU A 60 -6.85 5.29 -18.59
C LEU A 60 -7.37 5.65 -17.19
N ALA A 61 -7.67 4.63 -16.38
CA ALA A 61 -8.20 4.86 -15.04
C ALA A 61 -7.15 5.52 -14.14
N VAL A 62 -7.59 6.48 -13.34
CA VAL A 62 -6.78 7.15 -12.32
C VAL A 62 -7.25 6.68 -10.95
N HIS A 63 -6.31 6.25 -10.10
CA HIS A 63 -6.53 5.94 -8.71
C HIS A 63 -5.78 6.98 -7.86
N ALA A 64 -6.48 7.59 -6.89
CA ALA A 64 -5.84 8.49 -5.94
C ALA A 64 -4.98 7.69 -4.96
N SER A 65 -3.72 8.08 -4.83
CA SER A 65 -2.78 7.47 -3.89
C SER A 65 -3.15 7.80 -2.44
N THR A 66 -2.74 6.97 -1.49
CA THR A 66 -2.78 7.31 -0.05
C THR A 66 -2.03 8.62 0.24
N GLN A 67 -1.02 8.95 -0.56
CA GLN A 67 -0.26 10.20 -0.44
C GLN A 67 -1.03 11.45 -0.85
N MET A 68 -2.22 11.32 -1.46
CA MET A 68 -3.16 12.41 -1.68
C MET A 68 -3.90 12.81 -0.39
N THR A 69 -3.70 12.08 0.69
CA THR A 69 -4.22 12.36 2.04
C THR A 69 -5.75 12.47 2.08
N CYS A 70 -6.45 11.51 1.47
CA CYS A 70 -7.91 11.44 1.57
C CYS A 70 -8.30 10.79 2.90
N THR A 71 -8.86 11.61 3.80
CA THR A 71 -9.19 11.24 5.18
C THR A 71 -10.66 11.44 5.54
N ASP A 72 -11.46 12.03 4.65
CA ASP A 72 -12.90 12.27 4.81
C ASP A 72 -13.65 12.16 3.48
N GLY A 73 -14.99 12.18 3.54
CA GLY A 73 -15.83 12.08 2.35
C GLY A 73 -15.66 13.25 1.38
N SER A 74 -15.40 14.47 1.87
CA SER A 74 -15.17 15.66 1.05
C SER A 74 -13.86 15.56 0.25
N SER A 75 -12.80 15.01 0.84
CA SER A 75 -11.52 14.78 0.13
C SER A 75 -11.63 13.67 -0.93
N VAL A 76 -12.41 12.63 -0.64
CA VAL A 76 -12.74 11.58 -1.64
C VAL A 76 -13.57 12.16 -2.78
N ALA A 77 -14.52 13.04 -2.47
CA ALA A 77 -15.31 13.73 -3.50
C ALA A 77 -14.43 14.65 -4.37
N PHE A 78 -13.47 15.36 -3.79
CA PHE A 78 -12.51 16.16 -4.53
C PHE A 78 -11.67 15.28 -5.50
N ALA A 79 -11.16 14.14 -5.02
CA ALA A 79 -10.43 13.20 -5.87
C ALA A 79 -11.32 12.64 -7.01
N ALA A 80 -12.61 12.39 -6.74
CA ALA A 80 -13.58 11.96 -7.77
C ALA A 80 -13.80 13.04 -8.84
N GLU A 81 -13.86 14.32 -8.47
CA GLU A 81 -13.96 15.46 -9.40
C GLU A 81 -12.73 15.57 -10.31
N LEU A 82 -11.55 15.24 -9.79
CA LEU A 82 -10.33 15.12 -10.59
C LEU A 82 -10.34 13.90 -11.53
N GLY A 83 -11.34 13.02 -11.43
CA GLY A 83 -11.52 11.85 -12.28
C GLY A 83 -11.03 10.53 -11.69
N ALA A 84 -10.67 10.51 -10.42
CA ALA A 84 -10.29 9.26 -9.76
C ALA A 84 -11.46 8.26 -9.77
N LYS A 85 -11.16 7.01 -10.12
CA LYS A 85 -12.12 5.87 -10.10
C LYS A 85 -12.03 5.09 -8.80
N ARG A 86 -10.90 5.22 -8.09
CA ARG A 86 -10.63 4.59 -6.81
C ARG A 86 -9.78 5.52 -5.96
N VAL A 87 -10.00 5.49 -4.66
CA VAL A 87 -9.19 6.24 -3.69
C VAL A 87 -8.57 5.25 -2.70
N VAL A 88 -7.25 5.28 -2.59
CA VAL A 88 -6.53 4.61 -1.51
C VAL A 88 -6.56 5.54 -0.30
N LEU A 89 -7.35 5.19 0.71
CA LEU A 89 -7.50 6.03 1.89
C LEU A 89 -6.20 6.17 2.67
N ALA A 90 -6.09 7.24 3.41
CA ALA A 90 -5.00 7.47 4.34
C ALA A 90 -5.00 6.39 5.44
N ARG A 91 -3.82 6.06 5.98
CA ARG A 91 -3.63 4.93 6.92
C ARG A 91 -4.04 5.28 8.35
N GLU A 92 -4.34 6.54 8.61
CA GLU A 92 -4.71 7.09 9.93
C GLU A 92 -6.17 6.85 10.32
N LEU A 93 -6.94 6.16 9.46
CA LEU A 93 -8.37 5.95 9.63
C LEU A 93 -8.69 4.63 10.33
N SER A 94 -9.68 4.67 11.21
CA SER A 94 -10.34 3.50 11.79
C SER A 94 -11.38 2.88 10.84
N ILE A 95 -11.82 1.66 11.13
CA ILE A 95 -12.88 1.00 10.34
C ILE A 95 -14.18 1.81 10.34
N ASP A 96 -14.56 2.42 11.47
CA ASP A 96 -15.76 3.25 11.56
C ASP A 96 -15.66 4.48 10.65
N GLU A 97 -14.49 5.15 10.63
CA GLU A 97 -14.22 6.29 9.76
C GLU A 97 -14.20 5.88 8.29
N ILE A 98 -13.61 4.72 7.97
CA ILE A 98 -13.62 4.12 6.63
C ILE A 98 -15.05 3.82 6.19
N SER A 99 -15.88 3.25 7.08
CA SER A 99 -17.28 2.95 6.81
C SER A 99 -18.09 4.19 6.49
N ALA A 100 -17.88 5.28 7.24
CA ALA A 100 -18.52 6.57 6.97
C ALA A 100 -18.17 7.11 5.57
N ILE A 101 -16.89 7.03 5.18
CA ILE A 101 -16.41 7.48 3.86
C ILE A 101 -16.95 6.58 2.74
N ALA A 102 -16.84 5.26 2.89
CA ALA A 102 -17.27 4.30 1.87
C ALA A 102 -18.78 4.32 1.65
N GLY A 103 -19.55 4.59 2.72
CA GLY A 103 -21.01 4.70 2.67
C GLY A 103 -21.52 5.84 1.77
N GLU A 104 -20.71 6.86 1.47
CA GLU A 104 -21.05 7.91 0.50
C GLU A 104 -21.08 7.40 -0.96
N GLY A 105 -20.43 6.25 -1.25
CA GLY A 105 -20.54 5.54 -2.54
C GLY A 105 -20.03 6.29 -3.78
N ARG A 106 -19.21 7.33 -3.63
CA ARG A 106 -18.78 8.21 -4.74
C ARG A 106 -17.81 7.53 -5.70
N VAL A 107 -16.85 6.79 -5.16
CA VAL A 107 -15.83 6.02 -5.90
C VAL A 107 -15.46 4.77 -5.11
N GLU A 108 -14.76 3.82 -5.74
CA GLU A 108 -14.24 2.65 -5.04
C GLU A 108 -13.21 3.06 -3.97
N VAL A 109 -13.32 2.45 -2.80
CA VAL A 109 -12.39 2.66 -1.68
C VAL A 109 -11.42 1.48 -1.60
N GLU A 110 -10.13 1.80 -1.49
CA GLU A 110 -9.03 0.86 -1.26
C GLU A 110 -8.34 1.17 0.07
N VAL A 111 -8.02 0.14 0.86
CA VAL A 111 -7.42 0.28 2.19
C VAL A 111 -6.21 -0.63 2.32
N PHE A 112 -5.13 -0.13 2.93
CA PHE A 112 -3.99 -0.96 3.30
C PHE A 112 -4.40 -1.93 4.41
N VAL A 113 -3.98 -3.19 4.26
CA VAL A 113 -4.31 -4.28 5.19
C VAL A 113 -3.09 -5.05 5.68
N HIS A 114 -1.94 -4.92 5.02
CA HIS A 114 -0.73 -5.66 5.41
C HIS A 114 0.55 -4.93 5.04
N GLY A 115 1.58 -5.14 5.87
CA GLY A 115 2.95 -4.69 5.66
C GLY A 115 3.26 -3.35 6.32
N ALA A 116 4.32 -2.69 5.86
CA ALA A 116 4.90 -1.53 6.53
C ALA A 116 3.91 -0.38 6.76
N LEU A 117 3.78 0.06 8.02
CA LEU A 117 3.11 1.30 8.37
C LEU A 117 4.07 2.50 8.32
N CYS A 118 3.50 3.70 8.14
CA CYS A 118 4.18 4.97 8.21
C CYS A 118 3.75 5.71 9.47
N VAL A 119 4.70 6.29 10.21
CA VAL A 119 4.41 7.11 11.39
C VAL A 119 3.96 8.54 11.02
N ALA A 120 4.38 9.02 9.84
CA ALA A 120 3.96 10.33 9.34
C ALA A 120 2.53 10.27 8.78
N TYR A 121 1.84 11.40 8.79
CA TYR A 121 0.62 11.55 8.01
C TYR A 121 0.87 11.21 6.55
N SER A 122 -0.08 10.52 5.94
CA SER A 122 0.02 10.04 4.57
C SER A 122 0.28 11.21 3.61
N GLY A 123 1.36 11.15 2.81
CA GLY A 123 1.74 12.21 1.87
C GLY A 123 2.35 13.48 2.49
N GLN A 124 2.65 13.51 3.79
CA GLN A 124 3.12 14.71 4.50
C GLN A 124 4.37 14.44 5.36
N CYS A 125 5.26 13.57 4.89
CA CYS A 125 6.51 13.27 5.60
C CYS A 125 7.59 14.31 5.24
N LEU A 126 7.98 15.15 6.20
CA LEU A 126 9.08 16.10 6.08
C LEU A 126 10.38 15.59 6.73
N THR A 127 10.28 14.62 7.65
CA THR A 127 11.42 14.11 8.42
C THR A 127 12.47 13.43 7.53
N SER A 128 12.00 12.73 6.49
CA SER A 128 12.89 12.03 5.56
C SER A 128 13.84 12.98 4.84
N GLU A 129 13.35 14.15 4.43
CA GLU A 129 14.15 15.18 3.77
C GLU A 129 15.02 15.92 4.76
N ALA A 130 14.44 16.36 5.89
CA ALA A 130 15.16 17.11 6.91
C ALA A 130 16.37 16.37 7.49
N ILE A 131 16.27 15.05 7.70
CA ILE A 131 17.36 14.22 8.26
C ILE A 131 18.22 13.58 7.18
N GLY A 132 17.60 13.09 6.09
CA GLY A 132 18.25 12.26 5.07
C GLY A 132 18.49 12.94 3.74
N GLY A 133 18.09 14.21 3.55
CA GLY A 133 18.19 14.93 2.28
C GLY A 133 17.40 14.29 1.12
N ARG A 134 16.40 13.46 1.43
CA ARG A 134 15.60 12.74 0.43
C ARG A 134 14.12 12.83 0.75
N SER A 135 13.35 13.44 -0.15
CA SER A 135 11.90 13.58 0.05
C SER A 135 11.15 12.26 -0.08
N ALA A 136 10.42 11.90 0.96
CA ALA A 136 9.50 10.78 0.95
C ALA A 136 8.28 11.04 0.04
N ASN A 137 7.83 12.30 -0.06
CA ASN A 137 6.73 12.71 -0.92
C ASN A 137 7.10 12.63 -2.41
N ARG A 138 8.40 12.59 -2.71
CA ARG A 138 8.94 12.34 -4.05
C ARG A 138 9.45 10.91 -4.25
N GLY A 139 9.00 9.96 -3.41
CA GLY A 139 9.31 8.54 -3.54
C GLY A 139 10.67 8.09 -3.01
N ALA A 140 11.48 8.99 -2.42
CA ALA A 140 12.83 8.72 -1.96
C ALA A 140 12.94 8.66 -0.42
N CYS A 141 12.04 7.94 0.24
CA CYS A 141 12.00 7.80 1.70
C CYS A 141 13.35 7.32 2.27
N ALA A 142 13.91 8.08 3.22
CA ALA A 142 15.15 7.73 3.92
C ALA A 142 14.93 6.77 5.11
N GLN A 143 13.68 6.47 5.46
CA GLN A 143 13.30 5.64 6.61
C GLN A 143 13.85 6.15 7.94
N SER A 144 14.00 7.47 8.11
CA SER A 144 14.49 8.09 9.35
C SER A 144 13.68 7.70 10.60
N CYS A 145 12.38 7.42 10.45
CA CYS A 145 11.55 6.89 11.55
C CYS A 145 12.01 5.51 12.07
N ARG A 146 12.90 4.81 11.35
CA ARG A 146 13.46 3.51 11.75
C ARG A 146 14.83 3.62 12.44
N PHE A 147 15.36 4.83 12.61
CA PHE A 147 16.59 5.05 13.34
C PHE A 147 16.39 4.87 14.85
N PRO A 148 17.46 4.58 15.60
CA PRO A 148 17.42 4.65 17.06
C PRO A 148 17.32 6.12 17.51
N TYR A 149 16.50 6.36 18.52
CA TYR A 149 16.30 7.68 19.14
C TYR A 149 16.40 7.57 20.66
N GLU A 150 16.87 8.63 21.28
CA GLU A 150 16.83 8.83 22.72
C GLU A 150 15.68 9.81 23.07
N LEU A 151 14.95 9.52 24.14
CA LEU A 151 13.95 10.44 24.66
C LEU A 151 14.62 11.40 25.62
N VAL A 152 14.55 12.69 25.31
CA VAL A 152 15.00 13.78 26.20
C VAL A 152 13.77 14.53 26.70
N PHE A 153 13.62 14.64 28.01
CA PHE A 153 12.54 15.38 28.67
C PHE A 153 13.14 16.41 29.64
N ASP A 154 12.80 17.68 29.46
CA ASP A 154 13.36 18.82 30.22
C ASP A 154 14.91 18.85 30.23
N GLY A 155 15.54 18.47 29.12
CA GLY A 155 16.99 18.46 28.95
C GLY A 155 17.69 17.20 29.49
N GLU A 156 16.95 16.28 30.11
CA GLU A 156 17.48 15.02 30.65
C GLU A 156 17.09 13.84 29.78
N ALA A 157 18.06 12.97 29.44
CA ALA A 157 17.80 11.71 28.76
C ALA A 157 17.04 10.75 29.68
N ARG A 158 16.01 10.11 29.16
CA ARG A 158 15.20 9.11 29.88
C ARG A 158 15.63 7.71 29.47
N ASP A 159 15.96 6.88 30.43
CA ASP A 159 16.24 5.46 30.19
C ASP A 159 14.92 4.72 29.87
N LEU A 160 14.82 4.20 28.67
CA LEU A 160 13.68 3.41 28.19
C LEU A 160 14.01 1.91 28.08
N GLY A 161 15.10 1.47 28.70
CA GLY A 161 15.55 0.08 28.70
C GLY A 161 16.01 -0.37 27.31
N ASP A 162 15.31 -1.33 26.72
CA ASP A 162 15.63 -1.90 25.39
C ASP A 162 14.97 -1.16 24.22
N ARG A 163 14.20 -0.10 24.46
CA ARG A 163 13.47 0.64 23.44
C ARG A 163 14.33 1.75 22.85
N ALA A 164 14.78 1.55 21.61
CA ALA A 164 15.58 2.52 20.84
C ALA A 164 14.84 3.07 19.61
N HIS A 165 13.87 2.33 19.07
CA HIS A 165 13.20 2.67 17.80
C HIS A 165 11.83 3.33 18.04
N LEU A 166 11.85 4.46 18.74
CA LEU A 166 10.67 5.13 19.31
C LEU A 166 9.63 5.60 18.27
N LEU A 167 10.04 5.75 17.02
CA LEU A 167 9.18 6.19 15.91
C LEU A 167 8.92 5.08 14.88
N SER A 168 9.34 3.82 15.18
CA SER A 168 9.22 2.69 14.26
C SER A 168 7.91 1.92 14.50
N PRO A 169 6.82 2.18 13.72
CA PRO A 169 5.61 1.40 13.91
C PRO A 169 5.82 -0.07 13.53
N GLU A 170 5.06 -0.93 14.17
CA GLU A 170 4.91 -2.33 13.75
C GLU A 170 4.32 -2.43 12.35
N ASP A 171 4.43 -3.59 11.72
CA ASP A 171 3.77 -3.84 10.44
C ASP A 171 2.26 -4.03 10.65
N LEU A 172 1.48 -3.55 9.68
CA LEU A 172 0.04 -3.78 9.67
C LEU A 172 -0.24 -5.25 9.38
N GLU A 173 -1.11 -5.84 10.16
CA GLU A 173 -1.72 -7.15 9.93
C GLU A 173 -3.21 -7.04 10.27
N ALA A 174 -4.08 -7.19 9.28
CA ALA A 174 -5.51 -6.98 9.40
C ALA A 174 -6.33 -8.11 8.74
N SER A 175 -5.78 -9.32 8.65
CA SER A 175 -6.50 -10.45 8.02
C SER A 175 -7.80 -10.79 8.76
N ALA A 176 -7.79 -10.71 10.09
CA ALA A 176 -8.97 -10.91 10.91
C ALA A 176 -10.06 -9.82 10.75
N LEU A 177 -9.68 -8.63 10.28
CA LEU A 177 -10.57 -7.47 10.10
C LEU A 177 -11.18 -7.39 8.69
N VAL A 178 -10.82 -8.31 7.79
CA VAL A 178 -11.32 -8.31 6.40
C VAL A 178 -12.85 -8.40 6.30
N PRO A 179 -13.56 -9.20 7.10
CA PRO A 179 -15.03 -9.22 7.09
C PRO A 179 -15.63 -7.84 7.43
N GLU A 180 -15.09 -7.16 8.44
CA GLU A 180 -15.54 -5.83 8.85
C GLU A 180 -15.27 -4.77 7.77
N LEU A 181 -14.06 -4.78 7.16
CA LEU A 181 -13.72 -3.91 6.05
C LEU A 181 -14.63 -4.14 4.83
N SER A 182 -14.97 -5.39 4.53
CA SER A 182 -15.90 -5.73 3.46
C SER A 182 -17.31 -5.20 3.75
N ALA A 183 -17.79 -5.34 4.99
CA ALA A 183 -19.08 -4.82 5.45
C ALA A 183 -19.10 -3.28 5.43
N ALA A 184 -17.97 -2.62 5.73
CA ALA A 184 -17.79 -1.19 5.64
C ALA A 184 -17.80 -0.65 4.19
N GLY A 185 -17.85 -1.52 3.17
CA GLY A 185 -17.92 -1.11 1.75
C GLY A 185 -16.57 -0.99 1.05
N VAL A 186 -15.48 -1.42 1.67
CA VAL A 186 -14.15 -1.47 1.02
C VAL A 186 -14.18 -2.43 -0.17
N ARG A 187 -13.69 -1.98 -1.34
CA ARG A 187 -13.68 -2.74 -2.59
C ARG A 187 -12.32 -3.31 -2.97
N SER A 188 -11.26 -2.82 -2.36
CA SER A 188 -9.89 -3.26 -2.64
C SER A 188 -9.07 -3.29 -1.37
N LEU A 189 -8.35 -4.39 -1.16
CA LEU A 189 -7.42 -4.59 -0.06
C LEU A 189 -5.99 -4.44 -0.60
N LYS A 190 -5.19 -3.58 0.02
CA LYS A 190 -3.83 -3.28 -0.43
C LYS A 190 -2.80 -3.90 0.49
N ILE A 191 -1.95 -4.76 -0.07
CA ILE A 191 -0.81 -5.36 0.60
C ILE A 191 0.44 -4.54 0.22
N GLU A 192 1.14 -4.00 1.23
CA GLU A 192 2.45 -3.39 1.02
C GLU A 192 3.50 -4.50 0.93
N GLY A 193 4.29 -4.47 -0.14
CA GLY A 193 5.26 -5.52 -0.41
C GLY A 193 6.45 -5.06 -1.25
N ARG A 194 6.70 -3.76 -1.35
CA ARG A 194 7.86 -3.21 -2.07
C ARG A 194 9.15 -3.82 -1.50
N MET A 195 10.02 -4.30 -2.39
CA MET A 195 11.29 -4.96 -2.05
C MET A 195 11.14 -6.28 -1.28
N LYS A 196 9.99 -6.95 -1.37
CA LYS A 196 9.76 -8.28 -0.78
C LYS A 196 9.93 -9.39 -1.82
N GLY A 197 10.32 -10.58 -1.34
CA GLY A 197 10.47 -11.78 -2.16
C GLY A 197 9.13 -12.38 -2.60
N ALA A 198 9.21 -13.38 -3.48
CA ALA A 198 8.05 -14.06 -4.02
C ALA A 198 7.27 -14.83 -2.93
N GLU A 199 7.97 -15.41 -1.97
CA GLU A 199 7.41 -16.16 -0.85
C GLU A 199 6.52 -15.28 0.02
N TYR A 200 6.97 -14.05 0.31
CA TYR A 200 6.15 -13.06 1.05
C TYR A 200 4.88 -12.71 0.26
N VAL A 201 5.02 -12.40 -1.02
CA VAL A 201 3.88 -12.04 -1.87
C VAL A 201 2.88 -13.19 -1.93
N PHE A 202 3.37 -14.42 -2.11
CA PHE A 202 2.52 -15.61 -2.15
C PHE A 202 1.79 -15.86 -0.82
N ALA A 203 2.55 -15.97 0.27
CA ALA A 203 2.00 -16.29 1.59
C ALA A 203 0.97 -15.25 2.03
N THR A 204 1.30 -13.96 1.88
CA THR A 204 0.40 -12.86 2.26
C THR A 204 -0.84 -12.82 1.36
N THR A 205 -0.68 -12.97 0.04
CA THR A 205 -1.82 -12.97 -0.88
C THR A 205 -2.76 -14.15 -0.60
N ARG A 206 -2.23 -15.33 -0.30
CA ARG A 206 -3.00 -16.51 0.07
C ARG A 206 -3.82 -16.26 1.34
N LEU A 207 -3.18 -15.73 2.38
CA LEU A 207 -3.84 -15.36 3.64
C LEU A 207 -5.05 -14.44 3.40
N TYR A 208 -4.85 -13.35 2.65
CA TYR A 208 -5.94 -12.41 2.38
C TYR A 208 -6.98 -12.93 1.39
N ARG A 209 -6.62 -13.83 0.49
CA ARG A 209 -7.60 -14.52 -0.37
C ARG A 209 -8.57 -15.38 0.45
N GLU A 210 -8.06 -16.09 1.43
CA GLU A 210 -8.86 -16.89 2.35
C GLU A 210 -9.72 -15.99 3.25
N ALA A 211 -9.14 -14.93 3.81
CA ALA A 211 -9.86 -13.97 4.63
C ALA A 211 -11.05 -13.32 3.88
N VAL A 212 -10.89 -12.97 2.60
CA VAL A 212 -11.99 -12.51 1.73
C VAL A 212 -13.08 -13.57 1.55
N SER A 213 -12.73 -14.85 1.60
CA SER A 213 -13.68 -15.97 1.53
C SER A 213 -14.27 -16.35 2.90
N GLY A 214 -13.96 -15.58 3.95
CA GLY A 214 -14.43 -15.82 5.31
C GLY A 214 -13.70 -16.96 6.03
N VAL A 215 -12.53 -17.37 5.54
CA VAL A 215 -11.70 -18.41 6.15
C VAL A 215 -10.55 -17.78 6.90
N THR A 216 -10.41 -18.12 8.18
CA THR A 216 -9.22 -17.80 8.99
C THR A 216 -8.31 -19.02 9.06
N ASN A 217 -7.02 -18.82 8.88
CA ASN A 217 -6.03 -19.90 8.86
C ASN A 217 -4.74 -19.47 9.58
N ASP A 218 -4.60 -19.93 10.83
CA ASP A 218 -3.45 -19.57 11.69
C ASP A 218 -2.11 -20.04 11.10
N GLU A 219 -2.09 -21.16 10.36
CA GLU A 219 -0.86 -21.63 9.71
C GLU A 219 -0.44 -20.67 8.59
N HIS A 220 -1.38 -20.19 7.77
CA HIS A 220 -1.08 -19.24 6.71
C HIS A 220 -0.73 -17.84 7.25
N LEU A 221 -1.32 -17.44 8.38
CA LEU A 221 -0.89 -16.24 9.11
C LEU A 221 0.56 -16.39 9.60
N ALA A 222 0.87 -17.51 10.24
CA ALA A 222 2.24 -17.80 10.71
C ALA A 222 3.25 -17.85 9.54
N ASP A 223 2.86 -18.41 8.38
CA ASP A 223 3.67 -18.41 7.17
C ASP A 223 3.94 -16.98 6.67
N ALA A 224 2.90 -16.13 6.58
CA ALA A 224 3.05 -14.75 6.14
C ALA A 224 3.99 -13.96 7.09
N LEU A 225 3.79 -14.05 8.40
CA LEU A 225 4.62 -13.40 9.42
C LEU A 225 6.06 -13.95 9.42
N GLN A 226 6.23 -15.25 9.14
CA GLN A 226 7.56 -15.87 9.05
C GLN A 226 8.36 -15.34 7.87
N THR A 227 7.70 -15.02 6.74
CA THR A 227 8.41 -14.47 5.58
C THR A 227 8.93 -13.07 5.82
N PHE A 228 8.17 -12.22 6.52
CA PHE A 228 8.62 -10.91 7.00
C PHE A 228 7.67 -10.30 8.02
N THR A 229 8.20 -9.90 9.18
CA THR A 229 7.51 -9.02 10.14
C THR A 229 8.51 -8.29 11.03
N ARG A 230 8.15 -7.07 11.48
CA ARG A 230 8.84 -6.26 12.50
C ARG A 230 8.04 -6.17 13.81
N GLY A 231 7.19 -7.13 14.06
CA GLY A 231 6.02 -7.05 14.91
C GLY A 231 4.80 -6.74 14.06
N SER A 232 3.60 -7.13 14.51
CA SER A 232 2.38 -6.97 13.75
C SER A 232 1.21 -6.54 14.64
N GLY A 233 0.39 -5.66 14.10
CA GLY A 233 -0.82 -5.19 14.76
C GLY A 233 -1.83 -4.58 13.77
N PRO A 234 -3.03 -4.22 14.23
CA PRO A 234 -4.10 -3.68 13.40
C PRO A 234 -3.84 -2.23 12.95
N GLY A 235 -2.73 -1.61 13.34
CA GLY A 235 -2.47 -0.20 13.06
C GLY A 235 -3.58 0.69 13.63
N PHE A 236 -4.08 1.62 12.82
CA PHE A 236 -5.18 2.51 13.20
C PHE A 236 -6.58 1.93 12.91
N LEU A 237 -6.69 0.77 12.27
CA LEU A 237 -7.99 0.19 11.90
C LEU A 237 -8.89 -0.08 13.12
N GLY A 238 -8.30 -0.44 14.26
CA GLY A 238 -9.02 -0.62 15.51
C GLY A 238 -9.26 0.68 16.32
N GLY A 239 -8.94 1.85 15.76
CA GLY A 239 -8.99 3.14 16.45
C GLY A 239 -7.61 3.67 16.82
N VAL A 240 -7.58 4.82 17.55
CA VAL A 240 -6.34 5.49 17.91
C VAL A 240 -5.80 4.95 19.23
N ASP A 241 -4.83 4.05 19.13
CA ASP A 241 -4.05 3.57 20.28
C ASP A 241 -2.56 3.71 19.96
N HIS A 242 -2.03 4.92 20.21
CA HIS A 242 -0.62 5.22 19.91
C HIS A 242 0.37 4.35 20.70
N GLN A 243 -0.01 3.83 21.86
CA GLN A 243 0.87 3.00 22.68
C GLN A 243 1.10 1.61 22.08
N ARG A 244 0.13 1.13 21.29
CA ARG A 244 0.23 -0.15 20.58
C ARG A 244 0.83 -0.03 19.19
N LEU A 245 0.95 1.19 18.64
CA LEU A 245 1.47 1.39 17.29
C LEU A 245 2.97 1.12 17.19
N VAL A 246 3.71 1.37 18.27
CA VAL A 246 5.18 1.28 18.31
C VAL A 246 5.62 0.45 19.51
N ASP A 247 6.19 -0.74 19.27
CA ASP A 247 6.87 -1.53 20.32
C ASP A 247 8.20 -0.88 20.75
N GLY A 248 8.91 -0.27 19.80
CA GLY A 248 10.14 0.50 20.03
C GLY A 248 11.42 -0.32 20.22
N ARG A 249 11.36 -1.64 20.29
CA ARG A 249 12.54 -2.50 20.54
C ARG A 249 13.33 -2.82 19.28
N THR A 250 12.65 -2.85 18.12
CA THR A 250 13.26 -3.26 16.86
C THR A 250 12.67 -2.50 15.67
N CYS A 251 13.46 -2.41 14.60
CA CYS A 251 13.00 -1.91 13.29
C CYS A 251 13.22 -2.92 12.16
N ASP A 252 13.81 -4.09 12.48
CA ASP A 252 14.21 -5.12 11.52
C ASP A 252 13.28 -6.33 11.54
N HIS A 253 13.40 -7.16 10.50
CA HIS A 253 12.74 -8.46 10.46
C HIS A 253 13.25 -9.37 11.57
N ARG A 254 12.31 -9.92 12.35
CA ARG A 254 12.62 -10.87 13.41
C ARG A 254 11.98 -12.24 13.19
N GLY A 255 11.08 -12.34 12.22
CA GLY A 255 10.28 -13.54 12.03
C GLY A 255 9.24 -13.73 13.13
N LEU A 256 8.78 -14.96 13.26
CA LEU A 256 7.74 -15.33 14.22
C LEU A 256 8.31 -15.46 15.63
N GLU A 257 7.67 -14.87 16.64
CA GLU A 257 7.96 -15.15 18.03
C GLU A 257 7.56 -16.59 18.36
N VAL A 258 8.51 -17.37 18.85
CA VAL A 258 8.35 -18.81 19.07
C VAL A 258 8.52 -19.22 20.53
N GLY A 259 8.70 -18.25 21.42
CA GLY A 259 8.81 -18.48 22.84
C GLY A 259 9.78 -17.57 23.56
N SER A 260 10.38 -18.08 24.63
CA SER A 260 11.35 -17.36 25.46
C SER A 260 12.53 -18.24 25.88
N VAL A 261 13.65 -17.59 26.10
CA VAL A 261 14.86 -18.20 26.68
C VAL A 261 15.20 -17.50 27.97
N ALA A 262 15.31 -18.21 29.07
CA ALA A 262 15.65 -17.63 30.39
C ALA A 262 17.05 -18.00 30.86
N THR A 263 17.55 -19.17 30.48
CA THR A 263 18.82 -19.72 31.01
C THR A 263 19.55 -20.51 29.93
N THR A 264 20.82 -20.82 30.28
CA THR A 264 21.63 -21.75 29.52
C THR A 264 22.01 -22.95 30.41
N CYS A 265 22.33 -24.07 29.80
CA CYS A 265 22.87 -25.24 30.48
C CYS A 265 24.04 -25.84 29.70
N ARG A 266 24.96 -26.52 30.39
CA ARG A 266 26.09 -27.18 29.76
C ARG A 266 25.88 -28.70 29.76
N ILE A 267 25.88 -29.29 28.57
CA ILE A 267 25.75 -30.73 28.36
C ILE A 267 26.87 -31.19 27.42
N GLN A 268 27.69 -32.16 27.86
CA GLN A 268 28.79 -32.71 27.08
C GLN A 268 29.73 -31.64 26.47
N GLY A 269 30.06 -30.60 27.26
CA GLY A 269 30.93 -29.52 26.83
C GLY A 269 30.28 -28.45 25.94
N LYS A 270 29.06 -28.65 25.48
CA LYS A 270 28.29 -27.69 24.68
C LYS A 270 27.40 -26.83 25.57
N ILE A 271 27.24 -25.54 25.23
CA ILE A 271 26.29 -24.63 25.91
C ILE A 271 24.99 -24.61 25.10
N TRP A 272 23.92 -24.98 25.78
CA TRP A 272 22.56 -25.04 25.20
C TRP A 272 21.71 -23.94 25.78
N LEU A 273 20.84 -23.37 24.93
CA LEU A 273 19.73 -22.49 25.33
C LEU A 273 18.59 -23.37 25.87
N ARG A 274 18.07 -23.06 27.04
CA ARG A 274 16.83 -23.64 27.55
C ARG A 274 15.67 -22.71 27.19
N ALA A 275 14.81 -23.15 26.27
CA ALA A 275 13.71 -22.38 25.71
C ALA A 275 12.36 -22.98 26.13
N THR A 276 11.40 -22.10 26.47
CA THR A 276 9.97 -22.42 26.55
C THR A 276 9.33 -22.01 25.24
N LEU A 277 8.68 -22.95 24.55
CA LEU A 277 8.23 -22.78 23.18
C LEU A 277 6.72 -22.50 23.09
N SER A 278 6.34 -21.47 22.34
CA SER A 278 4.95 -21.18 21.92
C SER A 278 4.65 -21.66 20.49
N ALA A 279 5.68 -22.01 19.72
CA ALA A 279 5.56 -22.63 18.41
C ALA A 279 6.64 -23.71 18.24
N SER A 280 6.39 -24.67 17.32
CA SER A 280 7.36 -25.75 17.08
C SER A 280 8.62 -25.25 16.39
N LEU A 281 9.77 -25.87 16.74
CA LEU A 281 11.07 -25.64 16.11
C LEU A 281 11.63 -26.96 15.56
N VAL A 282 12.34 -26.86 14.44
CA VAL A 282 13.05 -28.00 13.86
C VAL A 282 14.54 -27.71 13.72
N ARG A 283 15.33 -28.75 13.62
CA ARG A 283 16.76 -28.64 13.28
C ARG A 283 16.92 -27.91 11.94
N GLY A 284 17.80 -26.91 11.90
CA GLY A 284 18.04 -26.06 10.74
C GLY A 284 17.32 -24.73 10.76
N ASP A 285 16.32 -24.52 11.63
CA ASP A 285 15.70 -23.22 11.82
C ASP A 285 16.73 -22.19 12.30
N GLY A 286 16.64 -20.96 11.79
CA GLY A 286 17.36 -19.82 12.31
C GLY A 286 16.58 -19.21 13.48
N ILE A 287 17.25 -18.91 14.57
CA ILE A 287 16.63 -18.27 15.73
C ILE A 287 17.40 -17.04 16.19
N LEU A 288 16.71 -16.17 16.94
CA LEU A 288 17.25 -14.98 17.57
C LEU A 288 16.67 -14.83 18.97
N ALA A 289 17.52 -14.86 20.01
CA ALA A 289 17.15 -14.40 21.34
C ALA A 289 17.36 -12.88 21.41
N ALA A 290 16.30 -12.14 21.72
CA ALA A 290 16.29 -10.68 21.71
C ALA A 290 17.37 -10.10 22.65
N GLY A 291 17.93 -8.95 22.27
CA GLY A 291 18.94 -8.22 23.03
C GLY A 291 18.38 -7.01 23.77
N GLY A 292 19.27 -6.20 24.34
CA GLY A 292 18.97 -4.92 24.98
C GLY A 292 18.85 -3.78 23.97
N PHE A 293 19.08 -2.54 24.46
CA PHE A 293 18.94 -1.30 23.69
C PHE A 293 19.64 -1.38 22.31
N GLY A 294 18.87 -1.13 21.25
CA GLY A 294 19.37 -1.18 19.86
C GLY A 294 19.87 -2.56 19.43
N GLY A 295 19.37 -3.66 20.04
CA GLY A 295 19.78 -5.04 19.73
C GLY A 295 21.12 -5.46 20.35
N LYS A 296 21.68 -4.68 21.27
CA LYS A 296 22.93 -5.01 21.94
C LYS A 296 22.82 -6.33 22.73
N GLY A 297 23.73 -7.26 22.45
CA GLY A 297 23.76 -8.56 23.11
C GLY A 297 22.71 -9.55 22.60
N GLU A 298 22.15 -9.34 21.42
CA GLU A 298 21.34 -10.35 20.72
C GLU A 298 22.19 -11.59 20.43
N ILE A 299 21.57 -12.74 20.56
CA ILE A 299 22.21 -14.03 20.28
C ILE A 299 21.36 -14.75 19.26
N GLY A 300 21.90 -14.95 18.07
CA GLY A 300 21.22 -15.62 16.98
C GLY A 300 22.10 -16.66 16.30
N GLY A 301 21.45 -17.59 15.63
CA GLY A 301 22.14 -18.62 14.85
C GLY A 301 21.18 -19.69 14.37
N ARG A 302 21.74 -20.64 13.59
CA ARG A 302 20.99 -21.81 13.15
C ARG A 302 20.96 -22.86 14.27
N ILE A 303 19.84 -23.52 14.45
CA ILE A 303 19.74 -24.68 15.33
C ILE A 303 20.49 -25.86 14.70
N TRP A 304 21.60 -26.24 15.33
CA TRP A 304 22.40 -27.41 14.91
C TRP A 304 21.88 -28.70 15.53
N ALA A 305 21.38 -28.62 16.76
CA ALA A 305 20.76 -29.75 17.45
C ALA A 305 19.65 -29.27 18.41
N LEU A 306 18.63 -30.11 18.55
CA LEU A 306 17.55 -29.99 19.50
C LEU A 306 17.62 -31.15 20.49
N ALA A 307 17.26 -30.90 21.75
CA ALA A 307 17.14 -31.96 22.75
C ALA A 307 15.98 -31.69 23.72
N THR A 308 15.47 -32.73 24.34
CA THR A 308 14.57 -32.62 25.47
C THR A 308 15.33 -32.05 26.68
N THR A 309 14.63 -31.59 27.71
CA THR A 309 15.26 -31.14 28.97
C THR A 309 16.08 -32.20 29.68
N ALA A 310 15.84 -33.49 29.38
CA ALA A 310 16.65 -34.63 29.84
C ALA A 310 17.90 -34.88 28.97
N GLY A 311 18.17 -34.07 27.94
CA GLY A 311 19.35 -34.17 27.09
C GLY A 311 19.24 -35.19 25.94
N LYS A 312 18.07 -35.79 25.69
CA LYS A 312 17.86 -36.71 24.55
C LYS A 312 17.66 -35.88 23.28
N GLU A 313 18.49 -36.09 22.27
CA GLU A 313 18.35 -35.44 20.97
C GLU A 313 17.02 -35.76 20.30
N ILE A 314 16.44 -34.74 19.62
CA ILE A 314 15.19 -34.78 18.88
C ILE A 314 15.34 -33.97 17.59
N GLU A 315 14.58 -34.32 16.55
CA GLU A 315 14.57 -33.56 15.28
C GLU A 315 13.61 -32.38 15.30
N ARG A 316 12.58 -32.43 16.16
CA ARG A 316 11.54 -31.43 16.31
C ARG A 316 11.18 -31.25 17.78
N ALA A 317 11.04 -30.01 18.20
CA ALA A 317 10.48 -29.61 19.49
C ALA A 317 9.08 -29.02 19.27
N GLU A 318 8.10 -29.51 20.03
CA GLU A 318 6.69 -29.10 19.87
C GLU A 318 6.38 -27.84 20.68
N SER A 319 5.31 -27.14 20.27
CA SER A 319 4.73 -26.00 20.98
C SER A 319 4.24 -26.41 22.37
N GLY A 320 4.29 -25.50 23.35
CA GLY A 320 3.78 -25.68 24.71
C GLY A 320 4.74 -26.40 25.65
N GLY A 321 5.95 -26.76 25.21
CA GLY A 321 6.96 -27.45 25.99
C GLY A 321 8.26 -26.67 26.17
N GLU A 322 9.20 -27.29 26.92
CA GLU A 322 10.59 -26.83 26.99
C GLU A 322 11.50 -27.65 26.10
N ALA A 323 12.48 -27.02 25.49
CA ALA A 323 13.50 -27.67 24.70
C ALA A 323 14.88 -27.04 24.92
N LEU A 324 15.93 -27.83 24.64
CA LEU A 324 17.30 -27.37 24.58
C LEU A 324 17.70 -27.14 23.13
N LEU A 325 18.25 -25.95 22.86
CA LEU A 325 18.65 -25.52 21.51
C LEU A 325 20.17 -25.30 21.50
N TRP A 326 20.88 -26.00 20.62
CA TRP A 326 22.32 -25.78 20.41
C TRP A 326 22.54 -25.09 19.06
N LEU A 327 23.21 -23.92 19.09
CA LEU A 327 23.39 -23.04 17.93
C LEU A 327 24.72 -23.29 17.18
N GLY A 328 25.45 -24.34 17.54
CA GLY A 328 26.74 -24.64 16.93
C GLY A 328 27.93 -24.12 17.75
N PRO A 329 29.15 -24.41 17.26
CA PRO A 329 30.38 -24.10 18.03
C PRO A 329 30.73 -22.61 18.06
N ASP A 330 30.29 -21.84 17.06
CA ASP A 330 30.65 -20.44 16.86
C ASP A 330 29.75 -19.45 17.62
N VAL A 331 28.73 -19.97 18.32
CA VAL A 331 27.79 -19.14 19.09
C VAL A 331 27.93 -19.42 20.57
N ASP A 332 28.30 -18.40 21.34
CA ASP A 332 28.35 -18.47 22.80
C ASP A 332 27.12 -17.79 23.42
N PRO A 333 26.14 -18.56 23.91
CA PRO A 333 24.95 -18.02 24.54
C PRO A 333 25.10 -17.72 26.03
N SER A 334 26.30 -17.83 26.60
CA SER A 334 26.56 -17.65 28.06
C SER A 334 26.16 -16.26 28.58
N ALA A 335 26.05 -15.26 27.72
CA ALA A 335 25.61 -13.92 28.06
C ALA A 335 24.07 -13.81 28.34
N ILE A 336 23.29 -14.88 28.17
CA ILE A 336 21.87 -14.89 28.53
C ILE A 336 21.73 -15.18 30.03
N THR A 337 21.50 -14.12 30.79
CA THR A 337 21.35 -14.17 32.27
C THR A 337 19.93 -13.83 32.74
N SER A 338 19.04 -13.44 31.81
CA SER A 338 17.64 -13.09 32.09
C SER A 338 16.74 -13.55 30.95
N ALA A 339 15.45 -13.63 31.21
CA ALA A 339 14.47 -14.04 30.21
C ALA A 339 14.48 -13.09 28.97
N ARG A 340 14.54 -13.68 27.79
CA ARG A 340 14.52 -12.98 26.49
C ARG A 340 13.49 -13.62 25.57
N ARG A 341 12.83 -12.81 24.75
CA ARG A 341 11.95 -13.29 23.68
C ARG A 341 12.78 -14.06 22.65
N LEU A 342 12.24 -15.17 22.17
CA LEU A 342 12.87 -16.02 21.16
C LEU A 342 12.08 -15.94 19.85
N PHE A 343 12.78 -15.63 18.78
CA PHE A 343 12.19 -15.51 17.44
C PHE A 343 12.76 -16.56 16.50
N ARG A 344 11.95 -17.09 15.60
CA ARG A 344 12.40 -17.89 14.45
C ARG A 344 12.58 -16.96 13.25
N THR A 345 13.83 -16.70 12.88
CA THR A 345 14.19 -15.76 11.80
C THR A 345 14.13 -16.38 10.41
N SER A 346 14.29 -17.70 10.31
CA SER A 346 14.20 -18.45 9.05
C SER A 346 13.84 -19.90 9.31
N SER A 347 13.22 -20.55 8.32
CA SER A 347 12.90 -21.98 8.38
C SER A 347 12.98 -22.63 6.99
N PRO A 348 14.04 -23.40 6.70
CA PRO A 348 14.17 -24.10 5.44
C PRO A 348 13.00 -25.05 5.12
N ALA A 349 12.34 -25.57 6.17
CA ALA A 349 11.16 -26.41 6.00
C ALA A 349 9.94 -25.61 5.50
N ILE A 350 9.74 -24.39 6.02
CA ILE A 350 8.68 -23.48 5.57
C ILE A 350 8.98 -22.99 4.16
N ASP A 351 10.20 -22.56 3.89
CA ASP A 351 10.61 -22.09 2.56
C ASP A 351 10.36 -23.15 1.49
N LYS A 352 10.74 -24.40 1.77
CA LYS A 352 10.48 -25.54 0.88
C LYS A 352 8.98 -25.79 0.70
N ARG A 353 8.19 -25.70 1.77
CA ARG A 353 6.73 -25.88 1.71
C ARG A 353 6.07 -24.78 0.87
N LEU A 354 6.46 -23.54 1.07
CA LEU A 354 5.95 -22.40 0.30
C LEU A 354 6.36 -22.52 -1.18
N GLY A 355 7.60 -22.90 -1.48
CA GLY A 355 8.05 -23.14 -2.84
C GLY A 355 7.21 -24.21 -3.57
N LEU A 356 6.93 -25.33 -2.91
CA LEU A 356 6.07 -26.38 -3.47
C LEU A 356 4.62 -25.93 -3.65
N ALA A 357 4.10 -25.11 -2.72
CA ALA A 357 2.75 -24.56 -2.82
C ALA A 357 2.65 -23.57 -3.98
N MET A 358 3.65 -22.70 -4.17
CA MET A 358 3.72 -21.75 -5.30
C MET A 358 3.72 -22.46 -6.66
N GLU A 359 4.31 -23.66 -6.76
CA GLU A 359 4.28 -24.45 -7.98
C GLU A 359 2.91 -25.08 -8.24
N LYS A 360 2.19 -25.51 -7.20
CA LYS A 360 0.91 -26.20 -7.30
C LYS A 360 -0.29 -25.26 -7.42
N GLU A 361 -0.31 -24.20 -6.63
CA GLU A 361 -1.43 -23.26 -6.52
C GLU A 361 -1.37 -22.16 -7.58
N ARG A 362 -1.22 -22.53 -8.86
CA ARG A 362 -1.23 -21.57 -9.96
C ARG A 362 -2.66 -21.20 -10.31
N PHE A 363 -2.99 -19.92 -10.13
CA PHE A 363 -4.23 -19.38 -10.68
C PHE A 363 -4.18 -19.45 -12.21
N ARG A 364 -5.22 -20.02 -12.82
CA ARG A 364 -5.37 -20.10 -14.27
C ARG A 364 -6.55 -19.26 -14.73
N THR A 365 -6.34 -18.50 -15.80
CA THR A 365 -7.40 -17.69 -16.41
C THR A 365 -8.42 -18.61 -17.10
N PRO A 366 -9.72 -18.51 -16.79
CA PRO A 366 -10.73 -19.32 -17.43
C PRO A 366 -10.91 -18.94 -18.89
N LEU A 367 -10.93 -19.95 -19.78
CA LEU A 367 -11.19 -19.81 -21.21
C LEU A 367 -12.54 -20.42 -21.60
N ALA A 368 -13.28 -19.73 -22.47
CA ALA A 368 -14.28 -20.34 -23.33
C ALA A 368 -13.64 -20.69 -24.67
N LEU A 369 -13.73 -21.96 -25.04
CA LEU A 369 -13.32 -22.44 -26.36
C LEU A 369 -14.55 -22.71 -27.22
N GLU A 370 -14.43 -22.41 -28.51
CA GLU A 370 -15.46 -22.67 -29.51
C GLU A 370 -14.79 -23.35 -30.71
N ILE A 371 -15.32 -24.52 -31.11
CA ILE A 371 -14.91 -25.18 -32.33
C ILE A 371 -16.08 -25.20 -33.31
N SER A 372 -15.86 -24.69 -34.52
CA SER A 372 -16.90 -24.57 -35.54
C SER A 372 -16.40 -24.94 -36.92
N GLY A 373 -17.25 -25.51 -37.77
CA GLY A 373 -16.87 -25.87 -39.14
C GLY A 373 -17.91 -26.71 -39.87
N LYS A 374 -17.67 -26.95 -41.18
CA LYS A 374 -18.51 -27.77 -42.02
C LYS A 374 -17.76 -28.99 -42.54
N GLU A 375 -18.49 -30.06 -42.88
CA GLU A 375 -17.89 -31.28 -43.45
C GLU A 375 -17.11 -30.92 -44.76
N GLY A 376 -15.87 -31.43 -44.87
CA GLY A 376 -14.96 -31.12 -45.95
C GLY A 376 -14.17 -29.81 -45.83
N GLU A 377 -14.49 -28.94 -44.86
CA GLU A 377 -13.76 -27.72 -44.58
C GLU A 377 -12.89 -27.87 -43.33
N ALA A 378 -11.80 -27.09 -43.23
CA ALA A 378 -10.98 -27.02 -42.03
C ALA A 378 -11.73 -26.24 -40.95
N PRO A 379 -11.95 -26.85 -39.76
CA PRO A 379 -12.69 -26.19 -38.68
C PRO A 379 -11.86 -25.08 -38.05
N ARG A 380 -12.55 -24.14 -37.41
CA ARG A 380 -11.94 -23.05 -36.65
C ARG A 380 -12.00 -23.35 -35.17
N LEU A 381 -10.93 -23.06 -34.47
CA LEU A 381 -10.85 -23.07 -33.01
C LEU A 381 -10.66 -21.63 -32.53
N ARG A 382 -11.63 -21.13 -31.78
CA ARG A 382 -11.63 -19.80 -31.16
C ARG A 382 -11.51 -19.95 -29.65
N ALA A 383 -10.62 -19.16 -29.05
CA ALA A 383 -10.47 -19.08 -27.61
C ALA A 383 -10.75 -17.67 -27.14
N ARG A 384 -11.56 -17.54 -26.08
CA ARG A 384 -11.88 -16.26 -25.45
C ARG A 384 -11.56 -16.32 -23.97
N SER A 385 -10.70 -15.43 -23.49
CA SER A 385 -10.46 -15.24 -22.06
C SER A 385 -11.71 -14.65 -21.40
N LEU A 386 -12.26 -15.33 -20.40
CA LEU A 386 -13.45 -14.88 -19.67
C LEU A 386 -13.14 -13.73 -18.69
N ARG A 387 -11.87 -13.42 -18.48
CA ARG A 387 -11.46 -12.40 -17.52
C ARG A 387 -11.31 -11.01 -18.15
N ASP A 388 -10.77 -10.93 -19.34
CA ASP A 388 -10.47 -9.67 -20.04
C ASP A 388 -11.05 -9.60 -21.46
N GLY A 389 -11.76 -10.65 -21.91
CA GLY A 389 -12.43 -10.70 -23.19
C GLY A 389 -11.54 -10.85 -24.42
N ARG A 390 -10.20 -11.00 -24.25
CA ARG A 390 -9.28 -11.21 -25.38
C ARG A 390 -9.63 -12.47 -26.14
N VAL A 391 -9.47 -12.42 -27.46
CA VAL A 391 -9.84 -13.50 -28.38
C VAL A 391 -8.66 -13.84 -29.27
N ALA A 392 -8.41 -15.12 -29.45
CA ALA A 392 -7.54 -15.65 -30.51
C ALA A 392 -8.30 -16.73 -31.29
N GLU A 393 -7.99 -16.85 -32.57
CA GLU A 393 -8.64 -17.82 -33.46
C GLU A 393 -7.60 -18.44 -34.39
N VAL A 394 -7.71 -19.73 -34.62
CA VAL A 394 -6.89 -20.47 -35.58
C VAL A 394 -7.77 -21.41 -36.38
N THR A 395 -7.43 -21.62 -37.64
CA THR A 395 -8.02 -22.65 -38.49
C THR A 395 -7.16 -23.92 -38.39
N LEU A 396 -7.78 -25.08 -38.18
CA LEU A 396 -7.07 -26.34 -38.18
C LEU A 396 -6.46 -26.62 -39.56
N ASP A 397 -5.34 -27.32 -39.58
CA ASP A 397 -4.61 -27.65 -40.81
C ASP A 397 -5.12 -28.92 -41.50
N ALA A 398 -6.28 -29.42 -41.11
CA ALA A 398 -6.91 -30.58 -41.73
C ALA A 398 -8.44 -30.39 -41.75
N PRO A 399 -9.13 -30.79 -42.82
CA PRO A 399 -10.56 -30.69 -42.95
C PRO A 399 -11.29 -31.70 -42.05
N LEU A 400 -12.56 -31.39 -41.72
CA LEU A 400 -13.47 -32.36 -41.12
C LEU A 400 -13.79 -33.48 -42.09
N ALA A 401 -13.60 -34.71 -41.68
CA ALA A 401 -13.99 -35.87 -42.44
C ALA A 401 -15.27 -36.50 -41.89
N ARG A 402 -16.06 -37.09 -42.75
CA ARG A 402 -17.20 -37.91 -42.34
C ARG A 402 -16.71 -39.14 -41.57
N ALA A 403 -17.34 -39.43 -40.45
CA ALA A 403 -16.99 -40.59 -39.63
C ALA A 403 -17.33 -41.89 -40.34
N THR A 404 -16.33 -42.76 -40.52
CA THR A 404 -16.48 -44.15 -41.02
C THR A 404 -16.60 -45.16 -39.87
N SER A 405 -16.30 -44.71 -38.63
CA SER A 405 -16.43 -45.46 -37.40
C SER A 405 -17.02 -44.54 -36.29
N THR A 406 -16.36 -44.38 -35.18
CA THR A 406 -16.85 -43.55 -34.06
C THR A 406 -16.63 -42.06 -34.34
N PRO A 407 -17.67 -41.21 -34.35
CA PRO A 407 -17.55 -39.75 -34.49
C PRO A 407 -16.76 -39.17 -33.32
N THR A 408 -16.18 -37.97 -33.54
CA THR A 408 -15.58 -37.20 -32.43
C THR A 408 -16.71 -36.60 -31.58
N ASP A 409 -16.87 -37.10 -30.37
CA ASP A 409 -17.88 -36.66 -29.44
C ASP A 409 -17.38 -35.47 -28.54
N ARG A 410 -18.31 -34.92 -27.74
CA ARG A 410 -18.04 -33.84 -26.80
C ARG A 410 -16.98 -34.22 -25.79
N ALA A 411 -17.03 -35.42 -25.26
CA ALA A 411 -16.11 -35.87 -24.21
C ALA A 411 -14.66 -35.93 -24.69
N ILE A 412 -14.48 -36.40 -25.94
CA ILE A 412 -13.14 -36.43 -26.59
C ILE A 412 -12.62 -35.00 -26.79
N LEU A 413 -13.49 -34.06 -27.24
CA LEU A 413 -13.09 -32.67 -27.47
C LEU A 413 -12.76 -31.97 -26.13
N GLU A 414 -13.56 -32.17 -25.10
CA GLU A 414 -13.30 -31.63 -23.74
C GLU A 414 -11.98 -32.16 -23.18
N ASP A 415 -11.71 -33.46 -23.27
CA ASP A 415 -10.45 -34.05 -22.84
C ASP A 415 -9.25 -33.45 -23.59
N LYS A 416 -9.32 -33.38 -24.91
CA LYS A 416 -8.20 -32.90 -25.73
C LYS A 416 -7.98 -31.39 -25.66
N LEU A 417 -9.04 -30.60 -25.67
CA LEU A 417 -8.95 -29.14 -25.59
C LEU A 417 -8.68 -28.66 -24.17
N GLY A 418 -9.12 -29.42 -23.14
CA GLY A 418 -8.85 -29.11 -21.73
C GLY A 418 -7.40 -29.34 -21.28
N ARG A 419 -6.59 -30.06 -22.08
CA ARG A 419 -5.17 -30.30 -21.76
C ARG A 419 -4.31 -29.08 -22.11
N LEU A 420 -4.48 -27.98 -21.38
CA LEU A 420 -3.79 -26.72 -21.64
C LEU A 420 -2.35 -26.66 -21.06
N GLY A 421 -1.87 -27.75 -20.46
CA GLY A 421 -0.49 -27.88 -19.98
C GLY A 421 -0.10 -26.87 -18.93
N ASP A 422 1.12 -26.31 -19.03
CA ASP A 422 1.65 -25.27 -18.13
C ASP A 422 1.23 -23.86 -18.53
N SER A 423 0.29 -23.70 -19.48
CA SER A 423 -0.21 -22.40 -19.87
C SER A 423 -0.95 -21.71 -18.71
N PRO A 424 -1.06 -20.38 -18.72
CA PRO A 424 -1.80 -19.63 -17.69
C PRO A 424 -3.31 -19.80 -17.78
N PHE A 425 -3.83 -20.71 -18.62
CA PHE A 425 -5.24 -20.88 -18.90
C PHE A 425 -5.80 -22.21 -18.41
N ALA A 426 -7.12 -22.23 -18.14
CA ALA A 426 -7.89 -23.43 -17.88
C ALA A 426 -9.18 -23.42 -18.70
N LEU A 427 -9.57 -24.56 -19.26
CA LEU A 427 -10.86 -24.70 -19.94
C LEU A 427 -11.99 -24.53 -18.91
N HIS A 428 -12.91 -23.58 -19.17
CA HIS A 428 -14.10 -23.34 -18.38
C HIS A 428 -15.37 -23.69 -19.14
N ASP A 429 -15.42 -23.39 -20.43
CA ASP A 429 -16.59 -23.66 -21.27
C ASP A 429 -16.14 -24.11 -22.67
N LEU A 430 -16.93 -25.02 -23.29
CA LEU A 430 -16.70 -25.51 -24.64
C LEU A 430 -17.99 -25.47 -25.45
N THR A 431 -17.99 -24.65 -26.50
CA THR A 431 -19.05 -24.63 -27.51
C THR A 431 -18.62 -25.42 -28.73
N ILE A 432 -19.50 -26.30 -29.21
CA ILE A 432 -19.24 -27.17 -30.37
C ILE A 432 -20.32 -26.88 -31.41
N ASP A 433 -19.90 -26.33 -32.53
CA ASP A 433 -20.73 -26.06 -33.71
C ASP A 433 -20.16 -26.83 -34.92
N LEU A 434 -20.29 -28.16 -34.83
CA LEU A 434 -19.84 -29.10 -35.87
C LEU A 434 -21.00 -29.96 -36.33
N PRO A 435 -21.01 -30.40 -37.61
CA PRO A 435 -22.01 -31.33 -38.13
C PRO A 435 -21.98 -32.65 -37.33
N PRO A 436 -23.09 -33.37 -37.25
CA PRO A 436 -23.10 -34.71 -36.66
C PRO A 436 -22.29 -35.67 -37.52
N ASN A 437 -21.74 -36.72 -36.90
CA ASN A 437 -20.99 -37.76 -37.57
C ASN A 437 -19.70 -37.34 -38.30
N VAL A 438 -19.00 -36.35 -37.74
CA VAL A 438 -17.67 -35.96 -38.27
C VAL A 438 -16.53 -36.45 -37.36
N ILE A 439 -15.36 -36.59 -37.94
CA ILE A 439 -14.10 -36.84 -37.24
C ILE A 439 -13.27 -35.57 -37.31
N VAL A 440 -12.81 -35.07 -36.15
CA VAL A 440 -11.80 -34.03 -36.05
C VAL A 440 -10.44 -34.71 -35.91
N PRO A 441 -9.49 -34.47 -36.84
CA PRO A 441 -8.17 -35.07 -36.73
C PRO A 441 -7.44 -34.61 -35.46
N MET A 442 -7.13 -35.56 -34.57
CA MET A 442 -6.60 -35.27 -33.21
C MET A 442 -5.24 -34.56 -33.26
N SER A 443 -4.40 -34.85 -34.25
CA SER A 443 -3.12 -34.16 -34.42
C SER A 443 -3.31 -32.68 -34.78
N ALA A 444 -4.25 -32.38 -35.69
CA ALA A 444 -4.61 -31.01 -36.08
C ALA A 444 -5.23 -30.26 -34.91
N LEU A 445 -6.15 -30.88 -34.14
CA LEU A 445 -6.74 -30.30 -32.94
C LEU A 445 -5.69 -29.95 -31.90
N ASN A 446 -4.72 -30.82 -31.64
CA ASN A 446 -3.63 -30.57 -30.69
C ASN A 446 -2.70 -29.43 -31.13
N ARG A 447 -2.44 -29.29 -32.46
CA ARG A 447 -1.66 -28.16 -33.00
C ARG A 447 -2.43 -26.86 -32.86
N ALA A 448 -3.72 -26.84 -33.25
CA ALA A 448 -4.58 -25.68 -33.16
C ALA A 448 -4.73 -25.21 -31.69
N ARG A 449 -4.94 -26.12 -30.73
CA ARG A 449 -4.99 -25.81 -29.31
C ARG A 449 -3.70 -25.10 -28.84
N ARG A 450 -2.52 -25.64 -29.18
CA ARG A 450 -1.25 -24.99 -28.82
C ARG A 450 -1.10 -23.62 -29.46
N ALA A 451 -1.44 -23.51 -30.74
CA ALA A 451 -1.34 -22.26 -31.48
C ALA A 451 -2.27 -21.16 -30.91
N VAL A 452 -3.53 -21.49 -30.59
CA VAL A 452 -4.48 -20.50 -30.05
C VAL A 452 -4.08 -20.05 -28.64
N VAL A 453 -3.52 -20.95 -27.83
CA VAL A 453 -2.98 -20.61 -26.49
C VAL A 453 -1.77 -19.69 -26.63
N ASP A 454 -0.80 -20.05 -27.48
CA ASP A 454 0.41 -19.22 -27.71
C ASP A 454 0.04 -17.82 -28.26
N MET A 455 -0.95 -17.73 -29.13
CA MET A 455 -1.46 -16.43 -29.60
C MET A 455 -2.05 -15.61 -28.46
N LEU A 456 -2.89 -16.21 -27.59
CA LEU A 456 -3.48 -15.51 -26.45
C LEU A 456 -2.43 -15.02 -25.44
N GLU A 457 -1.40 -15.84 -25.18
CA GLU A 457 -0.32 -15.47 -24.27
C GLU A 457 0.47 -14.26 -24.77
N LYS A 458 0.69 -14.19 -26.10
CA LYS A 458 1.45 -13.12 -26.76
C LYS A 458 0.61 -11.91 -27.10
N LEU A 459 -0.72 -12.01 -27.00
CA LEU A 459 -1.62 -10.91 -27.37
C LEU A 459 -1.39 -9.71 -26.46
N ALA A 460 -0.97 -8.60 -27.06
CA ALA A 460 -0.76 -7.37 -26.33
C ALA A 460 -2.07 -6.86 -25.71
N PRO A 461 -2.03 -6.24 -24.52
CA PRO A 461 -3.18 -5.56 -23.96
C PRO A 461 -3.70 -4.47 -24.91
N ARG A 462 -5.01 -4.18 -24.80
CA ARG A 462 -5.60 -3.09 -25.58
C ARG A 462 -5.05 -1.76 -25.07
N ALA A 463 -4.39 -1.01 -25.95
CA ALA A 463 -3.92 0.33 -25.65
C ALA A 463 -5.09 1.29 -25.40
N HIS A 464 -4.89 2.27 -24.53
CA HIS A 464 -5.80 3.39 -24.36
C HIS A 464 -5.56 4.44 -25.45
N ALA A 465 -6.63 5.00 -25.98
CA ALA A 465 -6.51 6.13 -26.90
C ALA A 465 -5.99 7.37 -26.16
N THR A 466 -5.08 8.10 -26.80
CA THR A 466 -4.57 9.36 -26.28
C THR A 466 -5.03 10.52 -27.17
N THR A 467 -5.20 11.68 -26.57
CA THR A 467 -5.52 12.93 -27.28
C THR A 467 -4.26 13.59 -27.82
N SER A 468 -4.41 14.60 -28.67
CA SER A 468 -3.32 15.46 -29.13
C SER A 468 -2.95 16.57 -28.13
N VAL A 469 -3.67 16.67 -27.00
CA VAL A 469 -3.41 17.67 -25.97
C VAL A 469 -2.05 17.40 -25.32
N THR A 470 -1.23 18.43 -25.17
CA THR A 470 0.08 18.36 -24.53
C THR A 470 0.03 18.95 -23.12
N ALA A 471 0.95 18.50 -22.27
CA ALA A 471 1.08 19.04 -20.92
C ALA A 471 1.44 20.54 -20.95
N ALA A 472 2.26 20.98 -21.89
CA ALA A 472 2.59 22.38 -22.10
C ALA A 472 1.35 23.23 -22.44
N ALA A 473 0.43 22.71 -23.28
CA ALA A 473 -0.82 23.42 -23.60
C ALA A 473 -1.72 23.56 -22.37
N ILE A 474 -1.84 22.52 -21.55
CA ILE A 474 -2.62 22.58 -20.28
C ILE A 474 -1.99 23.58 -19.31
N ALA A 475 -0.67 23.52 -19.15
CA ALA A 475 0.05 24.44 -18.28
C ALA A 475 -0.10 25.91 -18.74
N ALA A 476 -0.07 26.15 -20.04
CA ALA A 476 -0.25 27.50 -20.62
C ALA A 476 -1.69 28.03 -20.45
N GLN A 477 -2.69 27.13 -20.46
CA GLN A 477 -4.10 27.49 -20.25
C GLN A 477 -4.48 27.59 -18.77
N THR A 478 -3.59 27.19 -17.86
CA THR A 478 -3.86 27.29 -16.42
C THR A 478 -3.87 28.76 -16.00
N GLU A 479 -5.04 29.23 -15.62
CA GLU A 479 -5.21 30.59 -15.10
C GLU A 479 -4.59 30.72 -13.70
N LEU A 480 -3.62 31.59 -13.57
CA LEU A 480 -3.05 32.03 -12.30
C LEU A 480 -3.38 33.50 -12.08
N PRO A 481 -3.45 33.98 -10.83
CA PRO A 481 -3.67 35.40 -10.56
C PRO A 481 -2.66 36.28 -11.32
N PRO A 482 -3.07 37.47 -11.81
CA PRO A 482 -2.18 38.38 -12.49
C PRO A 482 -0.96 38.73 -11.63
N LYS A 483 0.21 38.82 -12.25
CA LYS A 483 1.42 39.30 -11.59
C LYS A 483 1.16 40.70 -11.03
N GLY A 484 1.48 40.91 -9.75
CA GLY A 484 1.31 42.21 -9.07
C GLY A 484 0.05 42.33 -8.20
N THR A 485 -0.82 41.31 -8.16
CA THR A 485 -1.94 41.23 -7.18
C THR A 485 -1.50 40.59 -5.84
N ALA A 486 -0.22 40.24 -5.71
CA ALA A 486 0.31 39.68 -4.47
C ALA A 486 0.14 40.68 -3.31
N ALA A 487 -0.28 40.18 -2.15
CA ALA A 487 -0.25 40.96 -0.93
C ALA A 487 1.17 41.49 -0.66
N ALA A 488 1.24 42.63 0.04
CA ALA A 488 2.54 43.15 0.46
C ALA A 488 3.34 42.10 1.23
N PRO A 489 4.66 42.03 1.02
CA PRO A 489 5.49 41.09 1.77
C PRO A 489 5.29 41.26 3.27
N GLY A 490 5.12 40.15 3.98
CA GLY A 490 4.91 40.16 5.42
C GLY A 490 5.37 38.84 6.05
N LEU A 491 5.67 38.90 7.34
CA LEU A 491 6.03 37.74 8.16
C LEU A 491 4.81 37.27 8.95
N PHE A 492 4.29 36.11 8.63
CA PHE A 492 3.17 35.47 9.34
C PHE A 492 3.67 34.21 10.05
N VAL A 493 3.43 34.12 11.36
CA VAL A 493 3.99 33.06 12.19
C VAL A 493 2.89 32.10 12.65
N LEU A 494 3.09 30.80 12.43
CA LEU A 494 2.20 29.75 12.93
C LEU A 494 2.54 29.45 14.40
N CYS A 495 1.60 29.67 15.30
CA CYS A 495 1.82 29.65 16.73
C CYS A 495 0.98 28.58 17.42
N ARG A 496 1.61 27.74 18.26
CA ARG A 496 0.99 26.63 18.98
C ARG A 496 0.31 27.04 20.28
N ASN A 497 0.54 28.27 20.76
CA ASN A 497 -0.09 28.83 21.96
C ASN A 497 -0.02 30.36 21.94
N LEU A 498 -0.81 30.99 22.82
CA LEU A 498 -0.90 32.44 22.91
C LEU A 498 0.45 33.11 23.27
N ARG A 499 1.29 32.45 24.08
CA ARG A 499 2.63 32.97 24.42
C ARG A 499 3.52 33.10 23.20
N GLN A 500 3.49 32.10 22.33
CA GLN A 500 4.23 32.15 21.05
C GLN A 500 3.69 33.27 20.14
N ALA A 501 2.36 33.41 20.05
CA ALA A 501 1.74 34.46 19.24
C ALA A 501 2.18 35.86 19.71
N ARG A 502 2.11 36.14 21.02
CA ARG A 502 2.59 37.41 21.58
C ARG A 502 4.08 37.63 21.33
N ALA A 503 4.91 36.61 21.50
CA ALA A 503 6.35 36.70 21.23
C ALA A 503 6.63 36.99 19.75
N ALA A 504 5.92 36.36 18.81
CA ALA A 504 6.05 36.63 17.38
C ALA A 504 5.71 38.07 17.02
N ILE A 505 4.58 38.61 17.54
CA ILE A 505 4.18 40.00 17.33
C ILE A 505 5.19 40.96 17.94
N ALA A 506 5.66 40.69 19.17
CA ALA A 506 6.68 41.53 19.83
C ALA A 506 8.02 41.51 19.05
N ALA A 507 8.32 40.43 18.33
CA ALA A 507 9.49 40.31 17.46
C ALA A 507 9.29 40.96 16.07
N GLY A 508 8.13 41.56 15.77
CA GLY A 508 7.87 42.26 14.53
C GLY A 508 7.17 41.46 13.44
N ALA A 509 6.51 40.37 13.78
CA ALA A 509 5.64 39.67 12.82
C ALA A 509 4.44 40.56 12.43
N ASP A 510 4.07 40.52 11.14
CA ASP A 510 2.93 41.25 10.59
C ASP A 510 1.58 40.61 10.99
N GLY A 511 1.61 39.31 11.31
CA GLY A 511 0.46 38.57 11.76
C GLY A 511 0.79 37.19 12.27
N VAL A 512 -0.21 36.52 12.81
CA VAL A 512 -0.07 35.15 13.33
C VAL A 512 -1.21 34.26 12.85
N TYR A 513 -0.92 32.98 12.73
CA TYR A 513 -1.92 31.90 12.63
C TYR A 513 -1.93 31.12 13.94
N LEU A 514 -3.09 30.98 14.55
CA LEU A 514 -3.27 30.18 15.76
C LEU A 514 -3.52 28.72 15.35
N ASP A 515 -2.55 27.86 15.65
CA ASP A 515 -2.55 26.42 15.37
C ASP A 515 -2.46 25.64 16.69
N PHE A 516 -3.46 25.83 17.55
CA PHE A 516 -3.47 25.20 18.85
C PHE A 516 -3.79 23.71 18.73
N LEU A 517 -3.03 22.87 19.42
CA LEU A 517 -3.29 21.42 19.45
C LEU A 517 -4.64 21.10 20.08
N GLU A 518 -5.02 21.86 21.10
CA GLU A 518 -6.36 21.84 21.68
C GLU A 518 -7.11 23.06 21.19
N LEU A 519 -8.27 22.86 20.57
CA LEU A 519 -9.10 23.98 20.06
C LEU A 519 -9.67 24.87 21.17
N THR A 520 -9.71 24.34 22.40
CA THR A 520 -10.14 25.08 23.60
C THR A 520 -9.24 26.28 23.80
N GLY A 521 -9.85 27.47 23.94
CA GLY A 521 -9.12 28.72 24.11
C GLY A 521 -8.77 29.48 22.83
N THR A 522 -8.91 28.88 21.64
CA THR A 522 -8.60 29.56 20.36
C THR A 522 -9.41 30.83 20.18
N GLY A 523 -10.73 30.81 20.47
CA GLY A 523 -11.58 31.97 20.37
C GLY A 523 -11.23 33.07 21.39
N SER A 524 -10.77 32.70 22.60
CA SER A 524 -10.29 33.68 23.61
C SER A 524 -8.99 34.34 23.15
N ALA A 525 -8.03 33.53 22.66
CA ALA A 525 -6.77 34.03 22.16
C ALA A 525 -6.94 34.97 20.95
N LEU A 526 -7.87 34.67 20.04
CA LEU A 526 -8.23 35.57 18.93
C LEU A 526 -8.72 36.93 19.44
N ARG A 527 -9.63 36.95 20.42
CA ARG A 527 -10.15 38.19 20.99
C ARG A 527 -9.09 38.98 21.74
N GLU A 528 -8.25 38.32 22.52
CA GLU A 528 -7.15 38.94 23.26
C GLU A 528 -6.16 39.63 22.32
N LEU A 529 -5.67 38.92 21.30
CA LEU A 529 -4.72 39.48 20.33
C LEU A 529 -5.32 40.68 19.57
N ARG A 530 -6.60 40.64 19.22
CA ARG A 530 -7.28 41.78 18.60
C ARG A 530 -7.39 42.99 19.55
N ALA A 531 -7.69 42.74 20.82
CA ALA A 531 -7.71 43.78 21.82
C ALA A 531 -6.31 44.40 22.07
N GLU A 532 -5.25 43.62 21.86
CA GLU A 532 -3.85 44.05 21.90
C GLU A 532 -3.43 44.79 20.60
N GLY A 533 -4.31 44.93 19.62
CA GLY A 533 -4.06 45.66 18.38
C GLY A 533 -3.37 44.86 17.28
N VAL A 534 -3.32 43.52 17.37
CA VAL A 534 -2.77 42.66 16.33
C VAL A 534 -3.65 42.77 15.08
N ARG A 535 -3.03 43.15 13.93
CA ARG A 535 -3.76 43.49 12.70
C ARG A 535 -4.27 42.28 11.94
N PHE A 536 -3.58 41.14 12.06
CA PHE A 536 -3.93 39.91 11.36
C PHE A 536 -3.82 38.70 12.29
N VAL A 537 -4.93 38.02 12.51
CA VAL A 537 -4.98 36.75 13.24
C VAL A 537 -5.77 35.71 12.43
N GLY A 538 -5.06 34.83 11.78
CA GLY A 538 -5.63 33.67 11.11
C GLY A 538 -5.81 32.48 12.04
N LEU A 539 -6.66 31.55 11.67
CA LEU A 539 -6.88 30.31 12.40
C LEU A 539 -6.53 29.09 11.54
N ALA A 540 -5.95 28.08 12.19
CA ALA A 540 -5.57 26.82 11.54
C ALA A 540 -6.36 25.66 12.17
N PRO A 541 -7.17 24.91 11.38
CA PRO A 541 -7.78 23.66 11.82
C PRO A 541 -6.73 22.55 12.00
N PRO A 542 -7.09 21.41 12.59
CA PRO A 542 -6.23 20.22 12.61
C PRO A 542 -5.74 19.86 11.19
N ARG A 543 -4.51 19.36 11.09
CA ARG A 543 -3.91 19.04 9.79
C ARG A 543 -4.62 17.90 9.08
N ILE A 544 -5.07 16.90 9.82
CA ILE A 544 -5.89 15.81 9.33
C ILE A 544 -7.30 16.01 9.83
N ARG A 545 -8.25 16.06 8.91
CA ARG A 545 -9.68 16.12 9.19
C ARG A 545 -10.29 14.73 8.95
N LYS A 546 -11.02 14.23 9.93
CA LYS A 546 -11.69 12.93 9.89
C LYS A 546 -13.20 13.11 9.68
N PRO A 547 -13.96 12.04 9.33
CA PRO A 547 -15.42 12.14 9.21
C PRO A 547 -16.08 12.73 10.44
N GLY A 548 -16.96 13.70 10.24
CA GLY A 548 -17.67 14.43 11.31
C GLY A 548 -16.90 15.59 11.94
N GLU A 549 -15.66 15.85 11.50
CA GLU A 549 -14.86 16.98 11.97
C GLU A 549 -15.01 18.25 11.12
N GLU A 550 -15.85 18.26 10.09
CA GLU A 550 -16.19 19.44 9.28
C GLU A 550 -16.80 20.57 10.15
N LYS A 551 -17.40 20.22 11.27
CA LYS A 551 -17.87 21.16 12.29
C LYS A 551 -16.77 22.02 12.91
N ILE A 552 -15.51 21.53 12.91
CA ILE A 552 -14.35 22.27 13.42
C ILE A 552 -14.03 23.42 12.48
N ASP A 553 -13.98 23.18 11.18
CA ASP A 553 -13.72 24.23 10.19
C ASP A 553 -14.78 25.32 10.28
N ARG A 554 -16.07 24.95 10.38
CA ARG A 554 -17.18 25.88 10.54
C ARG A 554 -17.09 26.67 11.86
N TYR A 555 -16.77 26.00 12.96
CA TYR A 555 -16.59 26.67 14.25
C TYR A 555 -15.46 27.72 14.18
N LEU A 556 -14.33 27.40 13.59
CA LEU A 556 -13.20 28.32 13.46
C LEU A 556 -13.55 29.51 12.54
N ASP A 557 -14.28 29.26 11.44
CA ASP A 557 -14.77 30.33 10.55
C ASP A 557 -15.78 31.27 11.24
N ASP A 558 -16.67 30.71 12.05
CA ASP A 558 -17.67 31.48 12.83
C ASP A 558 -17.02 32.39 13.87
N LEU A 559 -15.80 32.14 14.33
CA LEU A 559 -15.03 33.04 15.19
C LEU A 559 -14.63 34.33 14.47
N GLY A 560 -14.75 34.40 13.14
CA GLY A 560 -14.45 35.55 12.30
C GLY A 560 -12.97 35.89 12.22
N PRO A 561 -12.06 34.94 11.90
CA PRO A 561 -10.62 35.22 11.70
C PRO A 561 -10.39 36.08 10.46
N ASP A 562 -9.17 36.60 10.32
CA ASP A 562 -8.76 37.35 9.13
C ASP A 562 -8.42 36.41 7.96
N ALA A 563 -8.12 35.16 8.26
CA ALA A 563 -8.03 34.05 7.28
C ALA A 563 -8.16 32.68 7.96
N ILE A 564 -8.56 31.67 7.17
CA ILE A 564 -8.55 30.27 7.60
C ILE A 564 -7.52 29.50 6.79
N LEU A 565 -6.69 28.69 7.45
CA LEU A 565 -5.68 27.87 6.81
C LEU A 565 -6.33 26.55 6.32
N VAL A 566 -6.26 26.27 5.03
CA VAL A 566 -6.80 25.05 4.41
C VAL A 566 -5.70 24.01 4.34
N ARG A 567 -5.89 22.87 5.01
CA ARG A 567 -4.86 21.84 5.21
C ARG A 567 -5.13 20.53 4.51
N GLY A 568 -6.33 20.32 4.01
CA GLY A 568 -6.73 19.10 3.32
C GLY A 568 -7.63 19.38 2.12
N LEU A 569 -7.65 18.46 1.17
CA LEU A 569 -8.41 18.60 -0.07
C LEU A 569 -9.92 18.74 0.16
N GLY A 570 -10.44 18.08 1.20
CA GLY A 570 -11.87 18.18 1.56
C GLY A 570 -12.26 19.60 1.97
N ALA A 571 -11.39 20.30 2.70
CA ALA A 571 -11.65 21.67 3.14
C ALA A 571 -11.66 22.70 1.99
N LEU A 572 -11.05 22.39 0.83
CA LEU A 572 -11.18 23.22 -0.39
C LEU A 572 -12.62 23.35 -0.85
N ARG A 573 -13.44 22.32 -0.67
CA ARG A 573 -14.84 22.27 -1.12
C ARG A 573 -15.80 22.94 -0.12
N GLU A 574 -15.38 23.14 1.13
CA GLU A 574 -16.24 23.76 2.15
C GLU A 574 -16.34 25.28 1.92
N PRO A 575 -17.53 25.85 2.04
CA PRO A 575 -17.67 27.31 2.05
C PRO A 575 -17.03 27.89 3.32
N ALA A 576 -16.42 29.07 3.19
CA ALA A 576 -15.94 29.85 4.34
C ALA A 576 -16.24 31.32 4.13
N ARG A 577 -16.49 32.07 5.23
CA ARG A 577 -16.67 33.51 5.25
C ARG A 577 -15.32 34.23 5.24
N ALA A 578 -14.37 33.67 5.98
CA ALA A 578 -13.01 34.18 6.00
C ALA A 578 -12.25 33.77 4.73
N PRO A 579 -11.31 34.61 4.27
CA PRO A 579 -10.41 34.24 3.18
C PRO A 579 -9.69 32.89 3.45
N LYS A 580 -9.68 32.00 2.47
CA LYS A 580 -9.01 30.69 2.57
C LYS A 580 -7.57 30.81 2.08
N VAL A 581 -6.61 30.39 2.90
CA VAL A 581 -5.18 30.30 2.56
C VAL A 581 -4.75 28.83 2.61
N GLY A 582 -4.15 28.34 1.54
CA GLY A 582 -3.66 26.95 1.47
C GLY A 582 -2.40 26.75 2.30
N ASP A 583 -2.34 25.65 3.08
CA ASP A 583 -1.13 25.23 3.81
C ASP A 583 -0.24 24.37 2.87
N PHE A 584 1.05 24.24 3.20
CA PHE A 584 2.00 23.37 2.48
C PHE A 584 1.53 21.91 2.38
N SER A 585 0.67 21.46 3.28
CA SER A 585 0.08 20.12 3.30
C SER A 585 -0.84 19.82 2.12
N LEU A 586 -1.23 20.82 1.33
CA LEU A 586 -1.89 20.62 0.04
C LEU A 586 -0.93 20.10 -1.05
N ASN A 587 0.37 20.05 -0.77
CA ASN A 587 1.40 19.49 -1.65
C ASN A 587 1.44 20.13 -3.06
N VAL A 588 1.27 21.44 -3.15
CA VAL A 588 1.30 22.17 -4.41
C VAL A 588 2.75 22.40 -4.84
N THR A 589 3.16 21.80 -5.97
CA THR A 589 4.55 21.83 -6.47
C THR A 589 4.66 22.26 -7.94
N ASN A 590 3.54 22.43 -8.65
CA ASN A 590 3.53 22.85 -10.05
C ASN A 590 2.35 23.77 -10.34
N ARG A 591 2.44 24.49 -11.47
CA ARG A 591 1.43 25.48 -11.86
C ARG A 591 0.05 24.89 -12.10
N ILE A 592 -0.05 23.62 -12.58
CA ILE A 592 -1.36 22.98 -12.86
C ILE A 592 -2.08 22.70 -11.53
N ALA A 593 -1.36 22.15 -10.54
CA ALA A 593 -1.87 21.96 -9.20
C ALA A 593 -2.23 23.30 -8.52
N ALA A 594 -1.39 24.34 -8.71
CA ALA A 594 -1.65 25.69 -8.22
C ALA A 594 -2.96 26.26 -8.77
N GLY A 595 -3.15 26.19 -10.09
CA GLY A 595 -4.39 26.65 -10.72
C GLY A 595 -5.62 25.91 -10.20
N GLU A 596 -5.51 24.61 -9.95
CA GLU A 596 -6.61 23.81 -9.40
C GLU A 596 -7.02 24.29 -8.00
N VAL A 597 -6.09 24.42 -7.07
CA VAL A 597 -6.42 24.83 -5.68
C VAL A 597 -6.91 26.28 -5.62
N LEU A 598 -6.37 27.17 -6.45
CA LEU A 598 -6.84 28.56 -6.56
C LEU A 598 -8.27 28.66 -7.11
N ARG A 599 -8.62 27.81 -8.07
CA ARG A 599 -9.99 27.73 -8.62
C ARG A 599 -11.02 27.33 -7.55
N HIS A 600 -10.61 26.63 -6.49
CA HIS A 600 -11.44 26.30 -5.33
C HIS A 600 -11.51 27.43 -4.29
N GLY A 601 -11.11 28.65 -4.64
CA GLY A 601 -11.33 29.87 -3.86
C GLY A 601 -10.25 30.17 -2.83
N LEU A 602 -9.04 29.62 -2.98
CA LEU A 602 -7.90 30.07 -2.19
C LEU A 602 -7.46 31.46 -2.68
N VAL A 603 -7.19 32.37 -1.75
CA VAL A 603 -6.62 33.70 -2.06
C VAL A 603 -5.09 33.65 -2.16
N ALA A 604 -4.47 32.68 -1.48
CA ALA A 604 -3.04 32.40 -1.50
C ALA A 604 -2.80 30.96 -1.03
N PHE A 605 -1.60 30.43 -1.20
CA PHE A 605 -1.17 29.16 -0.62
C PHE A 605 0.33 29.15 -0.35
N THR A 606 0.74 28.31 0.61
CA THR A 606 2.13 27.95 0.83
C THR A 606 2.46 26.76 -0.06
N PRO A 607 3.43 26.82 -0.95
CA PRO A 607 3.86 25.65 -1.74
C PRO A 607 4.43 24.55 -0.83
N SER A 608 4.55 23.34 -1.37
CA SER A 608 5.19 22.23 -0.64
C SER A 608 6.63 22.59 -0.26
N PHE A 609 7.06 22.15 0.91
CA PHE A 609 8.47 22.26 1.34
C PHE A 609 9.43 21.37 0.53
N ASP A 610 8.91 20.51 -0.34
CA ASP A 610 9.70 19.75 -1.32
C ASP A 610 10.21 20.61 -2.50
N LEU A 611 9.72 21.86 -2.65
CA LEU A 611 10.22 22.81 -3.64
C LEU A 611 11.50 23.48 -3.14
N ASP A 612 12.53 23.47 -3.97
CA ASP A 612 13.74 24.26 -3.74
C ASP A 612 13.48 25.74 -4.11
N SER A 613 14.22 26.62 -3.49
CA SER A 613 14.16 28.08 -3.73
C SER A 613 14.90 28.53 -4.99
N VAL A 614 15.54 27.61 -5.72
CA VAL A 614 16.34 27.90 -6.94
C VAL A 614 15.50 27.78 -8.20
#